data_0223375f05c4f3f25dedc2d1a324a71b
#
_entry.id   0223375f05c4f3f25dedc2d1a324a71b
#
_cell.length_a   1.000
_cell.length_b   1.000
_cell.length_c   1.000
_cell.angle_alpha   90.00
_cell.angle_beta   90.00
_cell.angle_gamma   90.00
#
_symmetry.space_group_name_H-M   'P 1'
#
loop_
_entity.id
_entity.type
_entity.pdbx_description
1 polymer ?
#
loop_
_entity_poly.entity_id
_entity_poly.type
_entity_poly.pdbx_seq_one_letter_code
_entity_poly.pdbx_strand_id
1 'polypeptide(L)'
;MEAQLRFLADQGCDLILTSGGLGPTADDLTLEIVARFAGVELALDPELEERIAAILRPLIKRWPHLDPEAVLASNRKQALVPEGATVLAPVGTAPGMAVPAGARTPAVVVLPGPPRELARMWPDAVASPPFQAVLARATE
;
A
#
# COMPACT_ATOMS: atom_id res chain seq x y z
N MET A 1 -6.05 -14.47 0.38
CA MET A 1 -5.76 -13.28 -0.45
C MET A 1 -4.90 -13.59 -1.66
N GLU A 2 -3.75 -14.23 -1.55
CA GLU A 2 -2.91 -14.52 -2.73
C GLU A 2 -3.63 -15.35 -3.80
N ALA A 3 -4.39 -16.36 -3.39
CA ALA A 3 -5.19 -17.18 -4.31
C ALA A 3 -6.23 -16.36 -5.08
N GLN A 4 -6.85 -15.36 -4.45
CA GLN A 4 -7.79 -14.45 -5.09
C GLN A 4 -7.11 -13.54 -6.11
N LEU A 5 -5.90 -13.02 -5.79
CA LEU A 5 -5.11 -12.23 -6.74
C LEU A 5 -4.74 -13.05 -7.98
N ARG A 6 -4.30 -14.28 -7.78
CA ARG A 6 -3.98 -15.20 -8.89
C ARG A 6 -5.21 -15.55 -9.73
N PHE A 7 -6.33 -15.83 -9.07
CA PHE A 7 -7.60 -16.07 -9.76
C PHE A 7 -8.00 -14.90 -10.65
N LEU A 8 -7.95 -13.67 -10.13
CA LEU A 8 -8.28 -12.46 -10.90
C LEU A 8 -7.31 -12.25 -12.07
N ALA A 9 -6.03 -12.49 -11.87
CA ALA A 9 -5.04 -12.44 -12.95
C ALA A 9 -5.34 -13.47 -14.05
N ASP A 10 -5.71 -14.70 -13.68
CA ASP A 10 -6.07 -15.76 -14.61
C ASP A 10 -7.37 -15.45 -15.39
N GLN A 11 -8.27 -14.61 -14.81
CA GLN A 11 -9.46 -14.12 -15.50
C GLN A 11 -9.15 -12.96 -16.49
N GLY A 12 -7.88 -12.53 -16.58
CA GLY A 12 -7.49 -11.46 -17.51
C GLY A 12 -7.79 -10.05 -17.01
N CYS A 13 -7.90 -9.86 -15.70
CA CYS A 13 -8.03 -8.52 -15.13
C CYS A 13 -6.74 -7.72 -15.38
N ASP A 14 -6.87 -6.47 -15.83
CA ASP A 14 -5.75 -5.54 -16.03
C ASP A 14 -5.37 -4.77 -14.77
N LEU A 15 -6.32 -4.61 -13.87
CA LEU A 15 -6.17 -3.87 -12.61
C LEU A 15 -6.90 -4.60 -11.48
N ILE A 16 -6.22 -4.75 -10.36
CA ILE A 16 -6.81 -5.25 -9.12
C ILE A 16 -6.74 -4.14 -8.06
N LEU A 17 -7.85 -3.90 -7.40
CA LEU A 17 -7.92 -3.00 -6.25
C LEU A 17 -8.07 -3.82 -4.98
N THR A 18 -7.27 -3.50 -3.97
CA THR A 18 -7.42 -4.05 -2.62
C THR A 18 -7.71 -2.94 -1.62
N SER A 19 -8.43 -3.26 -0.56
CA SER A 19 -8.73 -2.33 0.51
C SER A 19 -8.53 -3.00 1.87
N GLY A 20 -7.76 -2.36 2.75
CA GLY A 20 -7.46 -2.84 4.08
C GLY A 20 -6.19 -3.67 4.20
N GLY A 21 -5.88 -4.10 5.43
CA GLY A 21 -4.69 -4.89 5.75
C GLY A 21 -3.37 -4.12 5.65
N LEU A 22 -3.40 -2.80 5.82
CA LEU A 22 -2.25 -1.89 5.76
C LEU A 22 -1.80 -1.36 7.12
N GLY A 23 -2.38 -1.85 8.20
CA GLY A 23 -2.03 -1.46 9.54
C GLY A 23 -0.67 -2.02 10.00
N PRO A 24 -0.27 -1.67 11.23
CA PRO A 24 1.03 -2.06 11.77
C PRO A 24 1.03 -3.43 12.44
N THR A 25 -0.10 -4.12 12.50
CA THR A 25 -0.22 -5.40 13.23
C THR A 25 0.28 -6.59 12.44
N ALA A 26 0.49 -7.72 13.11
CA ALA A 26 0.96 -8.95 12.47
C ALA A 26 -0.04 -9.52 11.44
N ASP A 27 -1.31 -9.19 11.59
CA ASP A 27 -2.38 -9.62 10.68
C ASP A 27 -2.50 -8.76 9.42
N ASP A 28 -1.83 -7.60 9.40
CA ASP A 28 -1.79 -6.70 8.25
C ASP A 28 -0.74 -7.17 7.24
N LEU A 29 -1.11 -8.07 6.36
CA LEU A 29 -0.22 -8.76 5.43
C LEU A 29 -0.41 -8.35 3.96
N THR A 30 -1.23 -7.35 3.68
CA THR A 30 -1.61 -7.02 2.30
C THR A 30 -0.41 -6.70 1.43
N LEU A 31 0.53 -5.85 1.88
CA LEU A 31 1.71 -5.47 1.09
C LEU A 31 2.66 -6.65 0.86
N GLU A 32 2.85 -7.50 1.84
CA GLU A 32 3.70 -8.69 1.71
C GLU A 32 3.13 -9.65 0.65
N ILE A 33 1.82 -9.87 0.70
CA ILE A 33 1.12 -10.74 -0.26
C ILE A 33 1.15 -10.15 -1.66
N VAL A 34 0.91 -8.85 -1.80
CA VAL A 34 0.94 -8.16 -3.10
C VAL A 34 2.35 -8.14 -3.69
N ALA A 35 3.39 -7.87 -2.90
CA ALA A 35 4.78 -7.92 -3.35
C ALA A 35 5.15 -9.33 -3.83
N ARG A 36 4.78 -10.37 -3.07
CA ARG A 36 4.98 -11.76 -3.48
C ARG A 36 4.25 -12.11 -4.77
N PHE A 37 3.00 -11.69 -4.89
CA PHE A 37 2.20 -11.87 -6.10
C PHE A 37 2.83 -11.19 -7.31
N ALA A 38 3.29 -9.94 -7.16
CA ALA A 38 3.97 -9.19 -8.21
C ALA A 38 5.40 -9.67 -8.51
N GLY A 39 5.98 -10.52 -7.66
CA GLY A 39 7.34 -11.01 -7.81
C GLY A 39 8.41 -9.97 -7.52
N VAL A 40 8.14 -9.02 -6.63
CA VAL A 40 9.06 -7.94 -6.24
C VAL A 40 9.37 -8.01 -4.75
N GLU A 41 10.51 -7.42 -4.37
CA GLU A 41 10.92 -7.29 -2.97
C GLU A 41 10.27 -6.09 -2.30
N LEU A 42 10.13 -6.16 -0.97
CA LEU A 42 9.80 -5.02 -0.13
C LEU A 42 11.08 -4.34 0.34
N ALA A 43 11.14 -3.03 0.23
CA ALA A 43 12.24 -2.22 0.73
C ALA A 43 11.73 -1.12 1.66
N LEU A 44 12.49 -0.84 2.72
CA LEU A 44 12.20 0.28 3.60
C LEU A 44 12.42 1.60 2.86
N ASP A 45 11.40 2.48 2.89
CA ASP A 45 11.50 3.86 2.44
C ASP A 45 11.70 4.78 3.66
N PRO A 46 12.92 5.31 3.87
CA PRO A 46 13.21 6.14 5.05
C PRO A 46 12.42 7.47 5.07
N GLU A 47 12.12 8.04 3.92
CA GLU A 47 11.33 9.26 3.82
C GLU A 47 9.87 9.01 4.23
N LEU A 48 9.31 7.89 3.77
CA LEU A 48 7.98 7.45 4.16
C LEU A 48 7.93 7.10 5.67
N GLU A 49 8.96 6.44 6.20
CA GLU A 49 9.08 6.13 7.64
C GLU A 49 9.03 7.42 8.48
N GLU A 50 9.81 8.43 8.10
CA GLU A 50 9.82 9.72 8.81
C GLU A 50 8.48 10.46 8.68
N ARG A 51 7.83 10.38 7.53
CA ARG A 51 6.51 10.96 7.33
C ARG A 51 5.45 10.33 8.23
N ILE A 52 5.45 9.01 8.34
CA ILE A 52 4.55 8.28 9.25
C ILE A 52 4.86 8.64 10.70
N ALA A 53 6.14 8.68 11.07
CA ALA A 53 6.56 9.09 12.41
C ALA A 53 6.07 10.50 12.77
N ALA A 54 6.15 11.44 11.84
CA ALA A 54 5.64 12.81 12.04
C ALA A 54 4.14 12.86 12.28
N ILE A 55 3.36 12.02 11.60
CA ILE A 55 1.90 11.90 11.81
C ILE A 55 1.60 11.35 13.20
N LEU A 56 2.41 10.41 13.69
CA LEU A 56 2.19 9.75 14.98
C LEU A 56 2.68 10.55 16.19
N ARG A 57 3.68 11.43 16.04
CA ARG A 57 4.26 12.20 17.16
C ARG A 57 3.21 12.89 18.07
N PRO A 58 2.18 13.59 17.55
CA PRO A 58 1.17 14.21 18.41
C PRO A 58 0.32 13.19 19.16
N LEU A 59 0.11 12.00 18.58
CA LEU A 59 -0.68 10.93 19.20
C LEU A 59 0.10 10.25 20.31
N ILE A 60 1.39 9.99 20.10
CA ILE A 60 2.29 9.37 21.07
C ILE A 60 2.41 10.23 22.33
N LYS A 61 2.46 11.57 22.19
CA LYS A 61 2.48 12.49 23.34
C LYS A 61 1.27 12.36 24.23
N ARG A 62 0.14 11.89 23.72
CA ARG A 62 -1.09 11.67 24.50
C ARG A 62 -1.11 10.33 25.22
N TRP A 63 -0.25 9.41 24.84
CA TRP A 63 -0.18 8.05 25.41
C TRP A 63 1.22 7.72 25.88
N PRO A 64 1.62 8.22 27.08
CA PRO A 64 2.98 8.08 27.60
C PRO A 64 3.39 6.63 27.93
N HIS A 65 2.45 5.68 27.86
CA HIS A 65 2.71 4.27 28.16
C HIS A 65 2.99 3.43 26.90
N LEU A 66 3.03 4.04 25.71
CA LEU A 66 3.39 3.33 24.49
C LEU A 66 4.88 2.96 24.52
N ASP A 67 5.16 1.70 24.20
CA ASP A 67 6.53 1.23 24.03
C ASP A 67 7.17 1.87 22.78
N PRO A 68 8.26 2.64 22.91
CA PRO A 68 8.91 3.30 21.78
C PRO A 68 9.42 2.31 20.72
N GLU A 69 9.89 1.13 21.14
CA GLU A 69 10.37 0.10 20.19
C GLU A 69 9.24 -0.47 19.37
N ALA A 70 8.08 -0.71 19.98
CA ALA A 70 6.89 -1.17 19.27
C ALA A 70 6.38 -0.13 18.25
N VAL A 71 6.41 1.15 18.62
CA VAL A 71 6.06 2.25 17.69
C VAL A 71 7.03 2.31 16.53
N LEU A 72 8.32 2.20 16.75
CA LEU A 72 9.33 2.21 15.70
C LEU A 72 9.17 1.02 14.75
N ALA A 73 8.94 -0.18 15.29
CA ALA A 73 8.70 -1.38 14.49
C ALA A 73 7.44 -1.24 13.62
N SER A 74 6.38 -0.65 14.19
CA SER A 74 5.12 -0.36 13.47
C SER A 74 5.34 0.62 12.31
N ASN A 75 6.10 1.69 12.55
CA ASN A 75 6.42 2.68 11.52
C ASN A 75 7.21 2.04 10.36
N ARG A 76 8.21 1.24 10.69
CA ARG A 76 9.00 0.52 9.67
C ARG A 76 8.16 -0.42 8.85
N LYS A 77 7.27 -1.17 9.48
CA LYS A 77 6.36 -2.08 8.77
C LYS A 77 5.50 -1.33 7.75
N GLN A 78 4.94 -0.18 8.14
CA GLN A 78 4.10 0.65 7.26
C GLN A 78 4.89 1.43 6.20
N ALA A 79 6.20 1.55 6.35
CA ALA A 79 7.11 2.20 5.41
C ALA A 79 7.79 1.23 4.43
N LEU A 80 7.42 -0.04 4.44
CA LEU A 80 7.87 -1.01 3.44
C LEU A 80 7.14 -0.78 2.12
N VAL A 81 7.91 -0.65 1.04
CA VAL A 81 7.41 -0.33 -0.30
C VAL A 81 7.80 -1.45 -1.27
N PRO A 82 6.86 -2.02 -2.02
CA PRO A 82 7.19 -2.94 -3.11
C PRO A 82 8.07 -2.24 -4.14
N GLU A 83 9.12 -2.91 -4.60
CA GLU A 83 10.03 -2.35 -5.60
C GLU A 83 9.27 -1.93 -6.87
N GLY A 84 9.51 -0.70 -7.33
CA GLY A 84 8.84 -0.14 -8.49
C GLY A 84 7.45 0.44 -8.24
N ALA A 85 6.91 0.31 -7.03
CA ALA A 85 5.60 0.86 -6.69
C ALA A 85 5.63 2.39 -6.53
N THR A 86 4.51 3.02 -6.83
CA THR A 86 4.25 4.43 -6.49
C THR A 86 3.58 4.49 -5.12
N VAL A 87 4.17 5.24 -4.20
CA VAL A 87 3.59 5.47 -2.87
C VAL A 87 2.44 6.47 -2.98
N LEU A 88 1.29 6.10 -2.44
CA LEU A 88 0.15 7.00 -2.25
C LEU A 88 0.23 7.57 -0.83
N ALA A 89 0.32 8.89 -0.74
CA ALA A 89 0.51 9.58 0.53
C ALA A 89 -0.53 9.16 1.58
N PRO A 90 -0.10 8.84 2.82
CA PRO A 90 -1.03 8.45 3.86
C PRO A 90 -2.01 9.58 4.19
N VAL A 91 -3.28 9.25 4.33
CA VAL A 91 -4.33 10.14 4.84
C VAL A 91 -4.43 10.00 6.37
N GLY A 92 -4.45 8.76 6.85
CA GLY A 92 -4.19 8.41 8.25
C GLY A 92 -2.71 8.08 8.42
N THR A 93 -2.37 6.91 8.93
CA THR A 93 -0.98 6.43 9.06
C THR A 93 -0.59 5.45 7.96
N ALA A 94 -1.55 4.77 7.35
CA ALA A 94 -1.29 3.75 6.34
C ALA A 94 -1.18 4.38 4.94
N PRO A 95 -0.01 4.31 4.30
CA PRO A 95 0.13 4.70 2.90
C PRO A 95 -0.52 3.67 1.99
N GLY A 96 -1.04 4.11 0.84
CA GLY A 96 -1.40 3.21 -0.24
C GLY A 96 -0.23 2.98 -1.18
N MET A 97 -0.38 2.00 -2.07
CA MET A 97 0.64 1.64 -3.06
C MET A 97 -0.01 1.37 -4.41
N ALA A 98 0.60 1.85 -5.47
CA ALA A 98 0.25 1.46 -6.83
C ALA A 98 1.41 0.66 -7.42
N VAL A 99 1.20 -0.64 -7.58
CA VAL A 99 2.19 -1.59 -8.10
C VAL A 99 1.96 -1.77 -9.59
N PRO A 100 2.98 -1.53 -10.44
CA PRO A 100 2.80 -1.65 -11.88
C PRO A 100 2.55 -3.10 -12.31
N ALA A 101 1.91 -3.27 -13.45
CA ALA A 101 1.74 -4.57 -14.07
C ALA A 101 3.09 -5.19 -14.42
N GLY A 102 3.23 -6.49 -14.16
CA GLY A 102 4.34 -7.31 -14.61
C GLY A 102 4.04 -8.05 -15.91
N ALA A 103 4.95 -8.93 -16.32
CA ALA A 103 4.77 -9.74 -17.54
C ALA A 103 3.54 -10.66 -17.47
N ARG A 104 3.17 -11.12 -16.28
CA ARG A 104 2.07 -12.07 -16.03
C ARG A 104 1.11 -11.63 -14.93
N THR A 105 1.28 -10.44 -14.40
CA THR A 105 0.49 -9.92 -13.30
C THR A 105 -0.13 -8.59 -13.67
N PRO A 106 -1.42 -8.36 -13.35
CA PRO A 106 -2.05 -7.07 -13.51
C PRO A 106 -1.43 -6.04 -12.56
N ALA A 107 -1.69 -4.76 -12.82
CA ALA A 107 -1.41 -3.73 -11.84
C ALA A 107 -2.26 -3.93 -10.58
N VAL A 108 -1.70 -3.62 -9.42
CA VAL A 108 -2.40 -3.73 -8.14
C VAL A 108 -2.34 -2.38 -7.43
N VAL A 109 -3.50 -1.85 -7.07
CA VAL A 109 -3.60 -0.64 -6.23
C VAL A 109 -4.11 -1.05 -4.85
N VAL A 110 -3.30 -0.76 -3.86
CA VAL A 110 -3.54 -1.11 -2.46
C VAL A 110 -4.00 0.14 -1.73
N LEU A 111 -5.21 0.10 -1.17
CA LEU A 111 -5.87 1.23 -0.53
C LEU A 111 -6.16 0.94 0.95
N PRO A 112 -6.23 1.96 1.81
CA PRO A 112 -6.59 1.79 3.20
C PRO A 112 -8.03 1.29 3.36
N GLY A 113 -8.31 0.63 4.51
CA GLY A 113 -9.64 0.12 4.84
C GLY A 113 -10.67 1.18 5.18
N PRO A 114 -10.35 2.19 6.02
CA PRO A 114 -11.34 3.20 6.41
C PRO A 114 -11.87 3.98 5.21
N PRO A 115 -13.20 4.06 5.00
CA PRO A 115 -13.77 4.67 3.79
C PRO A 115 -13.37 6.12 3.56
N ARG A 116 -13.19 6.91 4.62
CA ARG A 116 -12.74 8.30 4.50
C ARG A 116 -11.32 8.43 4.00
N GLU A 117 -10.43 7.55 4.44
CA GLU A 117 -9.04 7.52 3.98
C GLU A 117 -8.97 7.08 2.52
N LEU A 118 -9.70 6.02 2.17
CA LEU A 118 -9.81 5.53 0.81
C LEU A 118 -10.32 6.62 -0.15
N ALA A 119 -11.42 7.28 0.21
CA ALA A 119 -12.03 8.31 -0.63
C ALA A 119 -11.08 9.49 -0.89
N ARG A 120 -10.30 9.91 0.13
CA ARG A 120 -9.32 10.98 -0.02
C ARG A 120 -8.08 10.56 -0.82
N MET A 121 -7.69 9.30 -0.73
CA MET A 121 -6.54 8.74 -1.46
C MET A 121 -6.88 8.41 -2.92
N TRP A 122 -8.15 8.22 -3.25
CA TRP A 122 -8.61 7.79 -4.57
C TRP A 122 -8.11 8.66 -5.73
N PRO A 123 -8.15 10.00 -5.68
CA PRO A 123 -7.61 10.84 -6.74
C PRO A 123 -6.13 10.57 -7.04
N ASP A 124 -5.31 10.39 -5.99
CA ASP A 124 -3.88 10.08 -6.12
C ASP A 124 -3.68 8.67 -6.71
N ALA A 125 -4.51 7.72 -6.32
CA ALA A 125 -4.49 6.37 -6.87
C ALA A 125 -4.75 6.39 -8.38
N VAL A 126 -5.79 7.08 -8.81
CA VAL A 126 -6.14 7.22 -10.25
C VAL A 126 -5.03 7.95 -11.02
N ALA A 127 -4.43 8.97 -10.43
CA ALA A 127 -3.34 9.75 -11.05
C ALA A 127 -2.00 9.01 -11.09
N SER A 128 -1.86 7.89 -10.37
CA SER A 128 -0.59 7.15 -10.32
C SER A 128 -0.21 6.55 -11.68
N PRO A 129 1.10 6.49 -12.02
CA PRO A 129 1.54 5.93 -13.29
C PRO A 129 1.06 4.52 -13.57
N PRO A 130 1.05 3.57 -12.60
CA PRO A 130 0.53 2.23 -12.86
C PRO A 130 -0.96 2.21 -13.23
N PHE A 131 -1.78 3.03 -12.59
CA PHE A 131 -3.21 3.14 -12.90
C PHE A 131 -3.42 3.76 -14.29
N GLN A 132 -2.72 4.86 -14.59
CA GLN A 132 -2.80 5.55 -15.89
C GLN A 132 -2.35 4.66 -17.05
N ALA A 133 -1.34 3.80 -16.84
CA ALA A 133 -0.90 2.84 -17.84
C ALA A 133 -2.01 1.82 -18.19
N VAL A 134 -2.82 1.41 -17.21
CA VAL A 134 -3.96 0.53 -17.43
C VAL A 134 -5.06 1.25 -18.22
N LEU A 135 -5.39 2.49 -17.84
CA LEU A 135 -6.40 3.29 -18.54
C LEU A 135 -6.02 3.55 -20.00
N ALA A 136 -4.75 3.86 -20.26
CA ALA A 136 -4.26 4.08 -21.62
C ALA A 136 -4.47 2.85 -22.53
N ARG A 137 -4.28 1.64 -21.99
CA ARG A 137 -4.54 0.39 -22.74
C ARG A 137 -6.03 0.10 -22.92
N ALA A 138 -6.86 0.49 -21.97
CA ALA A 138 -8.30 0.27 -22.02
C ALA A 138 -9.03 1.16 -23.05
N THR A 139 -8.42 2.26 -23.47
CA THR A 139 -8.97 3.23 -24.43
C THR A 139 -8.53 2.99 -25.87
N GLU A 140 -7.66 2.02 -26.11
CA GLU A 140 -7.28 1.55 -27.44
C GLU A 140 -8.27 0.50 -27.94
#